data_93464cf4bcdb7a69dc6f703859384428
#
_entry.id   93464cf4bcdb7a69dc6f703859384428
#
_cell.length_a   1.000
_cell.length_b   1.000
_cell.length_c   1.000
_cell.angle_alpha   90.00
_cell.angle_beta   90.00
_cell.angle_gamma   90.00
#
_symmetry.space_group_name_H-M   'P 1'
#
loop_
_entity.id
_entity.type
_entity.pdbx_description
1 polymer ?
#
loop_
_entity_poly.entity_id
_entity_poly.type
_entity_poly.pdbx_seq_one_letter_code
_entity_poly.pdbx_strand_id
1 'polypeptide(L)'
;GVPQAAIAQESLFDELANKLGIDALEFREINALEDGAETVCGQVFEQGVGIKACLRALRPAWWREKALCAAFNAENASRKRGVGVAAGWYGCGNTSLPNPSTIKSGITADGRIFLHQGATDIGQGANTVITQIFAQALGVSVHDIHLLGPDTDITPDAGKTSASRQTFVSGNAARLSGESLRRKVLALANAGPDAPLSFDVGTVTIGDSAAPHFVALQRLPEGADGYVLAATETYDPPTLPLDENGQGVPYAQFGYAAHLAVVEVDIRLGCVTPQRFTAAHDVGQAINPLLVEGQVQGGIAQGLGMALMEEYLPGKTENLHDYLVPTIGDVPPIETLIIERADAEGPYGAKGLGEHVLIPTAPALLNAIKDATGVRLYSVPATPSRVRMALKEAGYD
;
A
#
# COMPACT_ATOMS: atom_id res chain seq x y z
N GLY A 1 -4.09 11.70 9.29
CA GLY A 1 -5.51 12.11 9.38
C GLY A 1 -6.42 11.46 8.34
N VAL A 2 -5.87 10.80 7.30
CA VAL A 2 -6.69 10.21 6.22
C VAL A 2 -7.65 9.12 6.73
N PRO A 3 -7.24 8.16 7.59
CA PRO A 3 -8.17 7.17 8.13
C PRO A 3 -9.35 7.78 8.89
N GLN A 4 -9.11 8.84 9.67
CA GLN A 4 -10.15 9.55 10.42
C GLN A 4 -11.12 10.27 9.48
N ALA A 5 -10.60 10.93 8.44
CA ALA A 5 -11.43 11.58 7.42
C ALA A 5 -12.27 10.54 6.67
N ALA A 6 -11.69 9.38 6.34
CA ALA A 6 -12.39 8.29 5.66
C ALA A 6 -13.54 7.72 6.51
N ILE A 7 -13.39 7.62 7.84
CA ILE A 7 -14.48 7.20 8.73
C ILE A 7 -15.70 8.12 8.56
N ALA A 8 -15.48 9.43 8.57
CA ALA A 8 -16.56 10.39 8.42
C ALA A 8 -17.18 10.34 7.01
N GLN A 9 -16.35 10.37 5.98
CA GLN A 9 -16.79 10.40 4.58
C GLN A 9 -17.54 9.13 4.18
N GLU A 10 -16.99 7.97 4.50
CA GLU A 10 -17.57 6.68 4.11
C GLU A 10 -18.85 6.35 4.88
N SER A 11 -18.96 6.82 6.14
CA SER A 11 -20.22 6.76 6.88
C SER A 11 -21.29 7.64 6.24
N LEU A 12 -20.91 8.85 5.80
CA LEU A 12 -21.82 9.75 5.08
C LEU A 12 -22.27 9.17 3.73
N PHE A 13 -21.36 8.55 2.98
CA PHE A 13 -21.72 7.89 1.72
C PHE A 13 -22.69 6.73 1.91
N ASP A 14 -22.51 5.96 2.97
CA ASP A 14 -23.44 4.88 3.32
C ASP A 14 -24.85 5.42 3.67
N GLU A 15 -24.92 6.54 4.40
CA GLU A 15 -26.21 7.20 4.71
C GLU A 15 -26.85 7.80 3.45
N LEU A 16 -26.07 8.42 2.57
CA LEU A 16 -26.57 8.97 1.30
C LEU A 16 -27.13 7.86 0.39
N ALA A 17 -26.38 6.76 0.25
CA ALA A 17 -26.84 5.60 -0.50
C ALA A 17 -28.18 5.09 0.00
N ASN A 18 -28.30 4.91 1.32
CA ASN A 18 -29.53 4.48 1.96
C ASN A 18 -30.71 5.45 1.74
N LYS A 19 -30.47 6.76 1.89
CA LYS A 19 -31.51 7.78 1.64
C LYS A 19 -31.97 7.84 0.19
N LEU A 20 -31.09 7.54 -0.75
CA LEU A 20 -31.38 7.51 -2.19
C LEU A 20 -31.99 6.16 -2.64
N GLY A 21 -32.01 5.14 -1.77
CA GLY A 21 -32.43 3.79 -2.13
C GLY A 21 -31.50 3.09 -3.10
N ILE A 22 -30.21 3.48 -3.10
CA ILE A 22 -29.15 2.89 -3.93
C ILE A 22 -28.35 1.93 -3.05
N ASP A 23 -27.92 0.80 -3.62
CA ASP A 23 -27.02 -0.13 -2.93
C ASP A 23 -25.69 0.56 -2.57
N ALA A 24 -25.17 0.31 -1.37
CA ALA A 24 -24.00 1.01 -0.85
C ALA A 24 -22.72 0.79 -1.69
N LEU A 25 -22.55 -0.41 -2.27
CA LEU A 25 -21.45 -0.70 -3.20
C LEU A 25 -21.68 -0.01 -4.54
N GLU A 26 -22.89 -0.08 -5.08
CA GLU A 26 -23.26 0.55 -6.34
C GLU A 26 -23.12 2.08 -6.27
N PHE A 27 -23.54 2.72 -5.17
CA PHE A 27 -23.35 4.15 -4.95
C PHE A 27 -21.89 4.57 -5.08
N ARG A 28 -20.97 3.79 -4.49
CA ARG A 28 -19.53 4.05 -4.58
C ARG A 28 -18.99 3.83 -5.99
N GLU A 29 -19.46 2.81 -6.70
CA GLU A 29 -19.04 2.56 -8.08
C GLU A 29 -19.48 3.66 -9.07
N ILE A 30 -20.69 4.23 -8.87
CA ILE A 30 -21.20 5.34 -9.69
C ILE A 30 -20.32 6.59 -9.51
N ASN A 31 -19.89 6.85 -8.28
CA ASN A 31 -19.13 8.05 -7.92
C ASN A 31 -17.60 7.86 -7.93
N ALA A 32 -17.12 6.66 -8.25
CA ALA A 32 -15.69 6.36 -8.26
C ALA A 32 -14.96 7.06 -9.41
N LEU A 33 -13.79 7.64 -9.13
CA LEU A 33 -12.90 8.23 -10.12
C LEU A 33 -12.52 7.20 -11.19
N GLU A 34 -12.35 7.65 -12.42
CA GLU A 34 -11.88 6.86 -13.56
C GLU A 34 -10.72 7.58 -14.27
N ASP A 35 -9.99 6.84 -15.11
CA ASP A 35 -8.95 7.41 -15.96
C ASP A 35 -9.53 8.57 -16.81
N GLY A 36 -8.81 9.68 -16.89
CA GLY A 36 -9.22 10.90 -17.60
C GLY A 36 -10.20 11.79 -16.85
N ALA A 37 -10.70 11.40 -15.68
CA ALA A 37 -11.59 12.26 -14.90
C ALA A 37 -10.79 13.25 -14.03
N GLU A 38 -11.36 14.46 -13.91
CA GLU A 38 -10.78 15.53 -13.11
C GLU A 38 -11.09 15.36 -11.63
N THR A 39 -10.08 15.54 -10.79
CA THR A 39 -10.21 15.57 -9.33
C THR A 39 -10.64 16.95 -8.82
N VAL A 40 -10.97 17.05 -7.54
CA VAL A 40 -11.37 18.31 -6.91
C VAL A 40 -10.28 19.39 -6.94
N CYS A 41 -9.02 19.03 -7.14
CA CYS A 41 -7.90 19.96 -7.28
C CYS A 41 -7.48 20.20 -8.75
N GLY A 42 -8.32 19.83 -9.71
CA GLY A 42 -8.05 20.00 -11.14
C GLY A 42 -7.06 19.00 -11.74
N GLN A 43 -6.54 18.07 -10.94
CA GLN A 43 -5.61 17.06 -11.44
C GLN A 43 -6.35 15.96 -12.20
N VAL A 44 -5.82 15.58 -13.35
CA VAL A 44 -6.32 14.49 -14.18
C VAL A 44 -5.28 13.37 -14.23
N PHE A 45 -5.70 12.14 -14.00
CA PHE A 45 -4.87 10.95 -14.19
C PHE A 45 -5.30 10.26 -15.49
N GLU A 46 -4.41 10.25 -16.47
CA GLU A 46 -4.69 9.65 -17.77
C GLU A 46 -4.80 8.12 -17.71
N GLN A 47 -4.17 7.51 -16.71
CA GLN A 47 -4.18 6.07 -16.51
C GLN A 47 -3.89 5.69 -15.05
N GLY A 48 -4.21 4.45 -14.69
CA GLY A 48 -3.83 3.89 -13.39
C GLY A 48 -4.84 4.16 -12.27
N VAL A 49 -6.03 4.69 -12.56
CA VAL A 49 -7.08 4.88 -11.54
C VAL A 49 -7.81 3.57 -11.28
N GLY A 50 -7.50 2.92 -10.15
CA GLY A 50 -7.98 1.58 -9.84
C GLY A 50 -9.16 1.48 -8.89
N ILE A 51 -9.67 2.59 -8.34
CA ILE A 51 -10.71 2.57 -7.30
C ILE A 51 -11.98 1.82 -7.75
N LYS A 52 -12.44 2.04 -8.98
CA LYS A 52 -13.62 1.36 -9.52
C LYS A 52 -13.38 -0.13 -9.75
N ALA A 53 -12.15 -0.51 -10.12
CA ALA A 53 -11.77 -1.92 -10.25
C ALA A 53 -11.75 -2.62 -8.88
N CYS A 54 -11.25 -1.96 -7.82
CA CYS A 54 -11.30 -2.47 -6.45
C CYS A 54 -12.75 -2.70 -5.99
N LEU A 55 -13.65 -1.73 -6.19
CA LEU A 55 -15.07 -1.85 -5.84
C LEU A 55 -15.74 -3.01 -6.59
N ARG A 56 -15.52 -3.11 -7.91
CA ARG A 56 -16.09 -4.18 -8.74
C ARG A 56 -15.60 -5.58 -8.32
N ALA A 57 -14.36 -5.69 -7.89
CA ALA A 57 -13.81 -6.96 -7.41
C ALA A 57 -14.53 -7.48 -6.15
N LEU A 58 -15.11 -6.58 -5.34
CA LEU A 58 -15.89 -6.96 -4.15
C LEU A 58 -17.30 -7.48 -4.45
N ARG A 59 -17.86 -7.23 -5.65
CA ARG A 59 -19.26 -7.58 -5.97
C ARG A 59 -19.65 -9.02 -5.66
N PRO A 60 -18.88 -10.06 -6.02
CA PRO A 60 -19.26 -11.44 -5.71
C PRO A 60 -19.36 -11.71 -4.21
N ALA A 61 -18.40 -11.20 -3.43
CA ALA A 61 -18.40 -11.30 -1.97
C ALA A 61 -19.55 -10.50 -1.35
N TRP A 62 -19.81 -9.28 -1.85
CA TRP A 62 -20.88 -8.40 -1.37
C TRP A 62 -22.25 -9.08 -1.37
N TRP A 63 -22.67 -9.60 -2.50
CA TRP A 63 -23.98 -10.25 -2.63
C TRP A 63 -24.05 -11.57 -1.87
N ARG A 64 -22.98 -12.35 -1.86
CA ARG A 64 -22.89 -13.59 -1.08
C ARG A 64 -23.06 -13.32 0.41
N GLU A 65 -22.30 -12.40 0.96
CA GLU A 65 -22.31 -12.11 2.40
C GLU A 65 -23.63 -11.44 2.82
N LYS A 66 -24.23 -10.58 2.02
CA LYS A 66 -25.58 -10.03 2.30
C LYS A 66 -26.62 -11.13 2.41
N ALA A 67 -26.62 -12.10 1.51
CA ALA A 67 -27.54 -13.23 1.58
C ALA A 67 -27.32 -14.10 2.83
N LEU A 68 -26.05 -14.38 3.17
CA LEU A 68 -25.70 -15.14 4.37
C LEU A 68 -26.09 -14.41 5.66
N CYS A 69 -25.87 -13.11 5.74
CA CYS A 69 -26.26 -12.29 6.89
C CYS A 69 -27.80 -12.26 7.04
N ALA A 70 -28.53 -12.10 5.94
CA ALA A 70 -30.00 -12.12 5.97
C ALA A 70 -30.55 -13.45 6.49
N ALA A 71 -30.02 -14.58 6.02
CA ALA A 71 -30.39 -15.91 6.49
C ALA A 71 -30.09 -16.09 7.98
N PHE A 72 -28.88 -15.72 8.42
CA PHE A 72 -28.50 -15.77 9.84
C PHE A 72 -29.44 -14.93 10.72
N ASN A 73 -29.77 -13.71 10.28
CA ASN A 73 -30.59 -12.76 11.03
C ASN A 73 -32.04 -13.19 11.16
N ALA A 74 -32.54 -14.00 10.23
CA ALA A 74 -33.90 -14.57 10.31
C ALA A 74 -34.03 -15.60 11.44
N GLU A 75 -32.96 -16.30 11.76
CA GLU A 75 -32.94 -17.37 12.77
C GLU A 75 -32.43 -16.89 14.14
N ASN A 76 -31.82 -15.70 14.22
CA ASN A 76 -31.17 -15.20 15.43
C ASN A 76 -31.76 -13.85 15.87
N ALA A 77 -32.30 -13.80 17.09
CA ALA A 77 -32.88 -12.58 17.67
C ALA A 77 -31.83 -11.73 18.41
N SER A 78 -30.93 -12.36 19.18
CA SER A 78 -29.96 -11.69 20.06
C SER A 78 -28.59 -11.42 19.41
N ARG A 79 -28.33 -12.02 18.27
CA ARG A 79 -27.11 -11.77 17.47
C ARG A 79 -27.54 -11.40 16.06
N LYS A 80 -26.87 -10.41 15.52
CA LYS A 80 -27.13 -9.91 14.17
C LYS A 80 -25.85 -9.80 13.40
N ARG A 81 -25.88 -10.19 12.13
CA ARG A 81 -24.77 -10.02 11.21
C ARG A 81 -25.05 -8.92 10.22
N GLY A 82 -24.00 -8.20 9.84
CA GLY A 82 -24.09 -7.17 8.82
C GLY A 82 -22.86 -7.13 7.96
N VAL A 83 -23.03 -6.56 6.77
CA VAL A 83 -22.00 -6.38 5.77
C VAL A 83 -21.82 -4.90 5.52
N GLY A 84 -20.58 -4.42 5.60
CA GLY A 84 -20.24 -3.04 5.30
C GLY A 84 -19.16 -2.95 4.23
N VAL A 85 -19.25 -1.90 3.42
CA VAL A 85 -18.25 -1.57 2.41
C VAL A 85 -17.74 -0.15 2.62
N ALA A 86 -16.45 0.04 2.38
CA ALA A 86 -15.83 1.34 2.33
C ALA A 86 -14.70 1.32 1.29
N ALA A 87 -14.37 2.49 0.77
CA ALA A 87 -13.32 2.66 -0.21
C ALA A 87 -12.46 3.89 0.13
N GLY A 88 -11.29 3.98 -0.48
CA GLY A 88 -10.41 5.11 -0.30
C GLY A 88 -9.25 5.10 -1.28
N TRP A 89 -8.62 6.26 -1.40
CA TRP A 89 -7.39 6.43 -2.14
C TRP A 89 -6.43 7.31 -1.34
N TYR A 90 -5.14 7.08 -1.53
CA TYR A 90 -4.10 7.70 -0.73
C TYR A 90 -2.94 8.14 -1.62
N GLY A 91 -2.57 9.43 -1.53
CA GLY A 91 -1.44 9.98 -2.26
C GLY A 91 -0.11 9.43 -1.75
N CYS A 92 0.67 8.81 -2.64
CA CYS A 92 1.98 8.28 -2.32
C CYS A 92 3.03 9.38 -2.34
N GLY A 93 3.77 9.52 -1.25
CA GLY A 93 4.78 10.57 -1.07
C GLY A 93 4.29 11.78 -0.29
N ASN A 94 5.11 12.84 -0.25
CA ASN A 94 4.76 14.10 0.41
C ASN A 94 4.04 15.02 -0.55
N THR A 95 3.06 15.75 -0.03
CA THR A 95 2.28 16.72 -0.80
C THR A 95 3.14 17.93 -1.14
N SER A 96 3.33 18.21 -2.42
CA SER A 96 3.89 19.46 -2.96
C SER A 96 5.23 19.91 -2.36
N LEU A 97 5.98 19.00 -1.79
CA LEU A 97 7.31 19.26 -1.24
C LEU A 97 8.34 18.38 -1.95
N PRO A 98 9.59 18.84 -2.10
CA PRO A 98 10.68 17.99 -2.56
C PRO A 98 10.73 16.70 -1.74
N ASN A 99 10.77 15.58 -2.43
CA ASN A 99 10.67 14.26 -1.82
C ASN A 99 11.64 13.26 -2.45
N PRO A 100 12.90 13.67 -2.68
CA PRO A 100 13.86 12.85 -3.39
C PRO A 100 14.26 11.61 -2.61
N SER A 101 14.73 10.61 -3.35
CA SER A 101 15.49 9.48 -2.84
C SER A 101 16.69 9.26 -3.73
N THR A 102 17.84 9.00 -3.13
CA THR A 102 19.09 8.70 -3.84
C THR A 102 19.50 7.26 -3.56
N ILE A 103 19.85 6.55 -4.61
CA ILE A 103 20.40 5.19 -4.57
C ILE A 103 21.76 5.18 -5.22
N LYS A 104 22.72 4.52 -4.57
CA LYS A 104 24.03 4.23 -5.12
C LYS A 104 24.19 2.74 -5.35
N SER A 105 24.80 2.37 -6.46
CA SER A 105 25.17 0.97 -6.75
C SER A 105 26.61 0.89 -7.26
N GLY A 106 27.23 -0.27 -7.10
CA GLY A 106 28.60 -0.46 -7.54
C GLY A 106 28.95 -1.91 -7.77
N ILE A 107 29.94 -2.13 -8.63
CA ILE A 107 30.54 -3.44 -8.93
C ILE A 107 32.00 -3.36 -8.53
N THR A 108 32.44 -4.32 -7.70
CA THR A 108 33.84 -4.44 -7.27
C THR A 108 34.68 -5.18 -8.30
N ALA A 109 36.03 -5.08 -8.20
CA ALA A 109 36.95 -5.78 -9.07
C ALA A 109 36.80 -7.32 -9.04
N ASP A 110 36.30 -7.86 -7.95
CA ASP A 110 36.02 -9.31 -7.80
C ASP A 110 34.62 -9.71 -8.31
N GLY A 111 33.82 -8.77 -8.83
CA GLY A 111 32.56 -9.03 -9.49
C GLY A 111 31.31 -9.00 -8.58
N ARG A 112 31.46 -8.65 -7.30
CA ARG A 112 30.31 -8.48 -6.40
C ARG A 112 29.55 -7.20 -6.71
N ILE A 113 28.23 -7.29 -6.65
CA ILE A 113 27.32 -6.17 -6.96
C ILE A 113 26.73 -5.65 -5.65
N PHE A 114 26.90 -4.38 -5.37
CA PHE A 114 26.43 -3.73 -4.16
C PHE A 114 25.32 -2.72 -4.47
N LEU A 115 24.29 -2.72 -3.63
CA LEU A 115 23.19 -1.74 -3.65
C LEU A 115 23.18 -1.02 -2.31
N HIS A 116 23.47 0.29 -2.30
CA HIS A 116 23.39 1.15 -1.13
C HIS A 116 22.01 1.84 -1.14
N GLN A 117 21.19 1.52 -0.16
CA GLN A 117 19.89 2.14 -0.03
C GLN A 117 19.64 2.59 1.42
N GLY A 118 19.32 3.88 1.61
CA GLY A 118 19.08 4.49 2.91
C GLY A 118 17.63 4.35 3.42
N ALA A 119 16.73 3.74 2.65
CA ALA A 119 15.34 3.55 3.07
C ALA A 119 15.26 2.56 4.24
N THR A 120 14.74 3.01 5.38
CA THR A 120 14.58 2.14 6.55
C THR A 120 13.44 1.15 6.34
N ASP A 121 13.73 -0.14 6.44
CA ASP A 121 12.74 -1.19 6.52
C ASP A 121 12.26 -1.32 7.97
N ILE A 122 10.98 -1.04 8.21
CA ILE A 122 10.32 -1.13 9.52
C ILE A 122 9.42 -2.37 9.61
N GLY A 123 9.63 -3.35 8.74
CA GLY A 123 8.83 -4.55 8.60
C GLY A 123 7.91 -4.56 7.37
N GLN A 124 7.88 -3.47 6.58
CA GLN A 124 7.05 -3.36 5.38
C GLN A 124 7.67 -4.01 4.13
N GLY A 125 8.92 -4.52 4.20
CA GLY A 125 9.54 -5.24 3.10
C GLY A 125 10.25 -4.37 2.06
N ALA A 126 10.57 -3.10 2.37
CA ALA A 126 11.25 -2.19 1.45
C ALA A 126 12.60 -2.72 0.96
N ASN A 127 13.38 -3.35 1.84
CA ASN A 127 14.67 -3.95 1.48
C ASN A 127 14.52 -4.97 0.34
N THR A 128 13.56 -5.86 0.43
CA THR A 128 13.29 -6.87 -0.59
C THR A 128 12.82 -6.23 -1.90
N VAL A 129 11.81 -5.36 -1.84
CA VAL A 129 11.19 -4.78 -3.04
C VAL A 129 12.15 -3.88 -3.80
N ILE A 130 12.90 -3.00 -3.12
CA ILE A 130 13.89 -2.12 -3.75
C ILE A 130 15.00 -2.94 -4.41
N THR A 131 15.46 -4.02 -3.75
CA THR A 131 16.47 -4.92 -4.33
C THR A 131 15.95 -5.65 -5.56
N GLN A 132 14.69 -6.11 -5.55
CA GLN A 132 14.05 -6.73 -6.72
C GLN A 132 13.95 -5.77 -7.91
N ILE A 133 13.55 -4.52 -7.66
CA ILE A 133 13.46 -3.47 -8.69
C ILE A 133 14.85 -3.20 -9.29
N PHE A 134 15.88 -3.05 -8.45
CA PHE A 134 17.26 -2.83 -8.91
C PHE A 134 17.80 -4.02 -9.71
N ALA A 135 17.63 -5.23 -9.21
CA ALA A 135 18.09 -6.45 -9.90
C ALA A 135 17.48 -6.60 -11.29
N GLN A 136 16.16 -6.33 -11.42
CA GLN A 136 15.49 -6.31 -12.70
C GLN A 136 16.04 -5.23 -13.64
N ALA A 137 16.31 -4.04 -13.14
CA ALA A 137 16.87 -2.93 -13.92
C ALA A 137 18.28 -3.23 -14.41
N LEU A 138 19.10 -3.86 -13.59
CA LEU A 138 20.46 -4.28 -13.97
C LEU A 138 20.43 -5.50 -14.90
N GLY A 139 19.42 -6.36 -14.76
CA GLY A 139 19.25 -7.61 -15.53
C GLY A 139 20.02 -8.78 -14.95
N VAL A 140 20.03 -8.91 -13.63
CA VAL A 140 20.69 -9.99 -12.88
C VAL A 140 19.72 -10.61 -11.85
N SER A 141 20.11 -11.72 -11.23
CA SER A 141 19.34 -12.31 -10.14
C SER A 141 19.36 -11.43 -8.89
N VAL A 142 18.26 -11.36 -8.17
CA VAL A 142 18.21 -10.70 -6.86
C VAL A 142 19.19 -11.30 -5.85
N HIS A 143 19.54 -12.57 -6.01
CA HIS A 143 20.51 -13.28 -5.16
C HIS A 143 21.97 -12.83 -5.39
N ASP A 144 22.26 -12.16 -6.51
CA ASP A 144 23.59 -11.64 -6.82
C ASP A 144 23.84 -10.26 -6.19
N ILE A 145 22.83 -9.68 -5.54
CA ILE A 145 22.90 -8.33 -4.99
C ILE A 145 23.28 -8.37 -3.51
N HIS A 146 24.35 -7.68 -3.17
CA HIS A 146 24.72 -7.39 -1.78
C HIS A 146 24.08 -6.06 -1.36
N LEU A 147 22.98 -6.16 -0.60
CA LEU A 147 22.30 -4.99 -0.06
C LEU A 147 23.09 -4.42 1.13
N LEU A 148 23.42 -3.14 1.05
CA LEU A 148 23.89 -2.33 2.16
C LEU A 148 22.70 -1.46 2.60
N GLY A 149 22.16 -1.78 3.76
CA GLY A 149 21.00 -1.13 4.35
C GLY A 149 21.28 0.23 4.96
N PRO A 150 20.31 0.84 5.64
CA PRO A 150 20.47 2.20 6.15
C PRO A 150 21.66 2.32 7.11
N ASP A 151 22.62 3.09 6.68
CA ASP A 151 23.81 3.44 7.45
C ASP A 151 24.17 4.89 7.08
N THR A 152 24.13 5.79 8.04
CA THR A 152 24.33 7.23 7.82
C THR A 152 25.72 7.60 7.30
N ASP A 153 26.71 6.70 7.43
CA ASP A 153 28.09 6.93 6.95
C ASP A 153 28.28 6.53 5.49
N ILE A 154 27.51 5.55 4.98
CA ILE A 154 27.78 4.93 3.68
C ILE A 154 26.60 4.90 2.71
N THR A 155 25.36 5.09 3.19
CA THR A 155 24.19 5.09 2.31
C THR A 155 23.72 6.51 2.00
N PRO A 156 23.36 6.80 0.73
CA PRO A 156 22.73 8.07 0.39
C PRO A 156 21.40 8.26 1.10
N ASP A 157 20.98 9.51 1.22
CA ASP A 157 19.66 9.84 1.79
C ASP A 157 18.53 9.34 0.88
N ALA A 158 17.69 8.48 1.42
CA ALA A 158 16.49 7.97 0.76
C ALA A 158 15.22 8.65 1.27
N GLY A 159 15.37 9.69 2.09
CA GLY A 159 14.26 10.34 2.78
C GLY A 159 13.61 9.44 3.82
N LYS A 160 12.52 9.90 4.40
CA LYS A 160 11.81 9.19 5.46
C LYS A 160 10.99 8.01 4.94
N THR A 161 10.87 6.95 5.75
CA THR A 161 9.91 5.87 5.53
C THR A 161 8.54 6.29 6.08
N SER A 162 7.77 6.99 5.26
CA SER A 162 6.43 7.49 5.56
C SER A 162 5.69 7.82 4.26
N ALA A 163 4.38 8.10 4.34
CA ALA A 163 3.56 8.52 3.20
C ALA A 163 3.59 7.54 2.01
N SER A 164 3.79 6.25 2.27
CA SER A 164 3.82 5.17 1.27
C SER A 164 4.80 5.40 0.11
N ARG A 165 5.94 6.06 0.38
CA ARG A 165 6.83 6.54 -0.68
C ARG A 165 7.92 5.56 -1.12
N GLN A 166 8.29 4.56 -0.31
CA GLN A 166 9.54 3.83 -0.57
C GLN A 166 9.51 3.00 -1.85
N THR A 167 8.47 2.20 -2.11
CA THR A 167 8.35 1.47 -3.38
C THR A 167 8.31 2.41 -4.58
N PHE A 168 7.61 3.54 -4.46
CA PHE A 168 7.45 4.51 -5.53
C PHE A 168 8.74 5.32 -5.74
N VAL A 169 9.21 6.06 -4.73
CA VAL A 169 10.30 7.03 -4.87
C VAL A 169 11.67 6.35 -4.86
N SER A 170 11.96 5.57 -3.80
CA SER A 170 13.23 4.83 -3.72
C SER A 170 13.31 3.71 -4.74
N GLY A 171 12.17 3.09 -5.09
CA GLY A 171 12.09 2.12 -6.18
C GLY A 171 12.45 2.72 -7.54
N ASN A 172 11.99 3.94 -7.86
CA ASN A 172 12.41 4.62 -9.08
C ASN A 172 13.89 4.98 -9.07
N ALA A 173 14.44 5.49 -7.95
CA ALA A 173 15.87 5.74 -7.82
C ALA A 173 16.68 4.45 -8.00
N ALA A 174 16.22 3.32 -7.46
CA ALA A 174 16.86 2.02 -7.64
C ALA A 174 16.79 1.53 -9.09
N ARG A 175 15.65 1.70 -9.77
CA ARG A 175 15.51 1.41 -11.20
C ARG A 175 16.50 2.22 -12.03
N LEU A 176 16.55 3.54 -11.82
CA LEU A 176 17.47 4.42 -12.54
C LEU A 176 18.92 4.05 -12.29
N SER A 177 19.30 3.73 -11.03
CA SER A 177 20.65 3.31 -10.67
C SER A 177 21.04 1.99 -11.34
N GLY A 178 20.12 1.01 -11.37
CA GLY A 178 20.30 -0.27 -12.06
C GLY A 178 20.47 -0.10 -13.58
N GLU A 179 19.61 0.70 -14.21
CA GLU A 179 19.69 1.02 -15.64
C GLU A 179 20.99 1.78 -15.98
N SER A 180 21.42 2.71 -15.13
CA SER A 180 22.66 3.47 -15.31
C SER A 180 23.87 2.54 -15.18
N LEU A 181 23.90 1.67 -14.19
CA LEU A 181 24.96 0.69 -14.00
C LEU A 181 25.00 -0.31 -15.17
N ARG A 182 23.82 -0.81 -15.62
CA ARG A 182 23.70 -1.69 -16.79
C ARG A 182 24.29 -1.05 -18.03
N ARG A 183 23.97 0.22 -18.34
CA ARG A 183 24.54 0.94 -19.49
C ARG A 183 26.08 0.98 -19.44
N LYS A 184 26.65 1.20 -18.25
CA LYS A 184 28.09 1.20 -18.06
C LYS A 184 28.75 -0.16 -18.32
N VAL A 185 28.10 -1.24 -17.86
CA VAL A 185 28.55 -2.62 -18.11
C VAL A 185 28.51 -2.93 -19.61
N LEU A 186 27.35 -2.66 -20.27
CA LEU A 186 27.18 -2.92 -21.71
C LEU A 186 28.17 -2.14 -22.58
N ALA A 187 28.52 -0.92 -22.18
CA ALA A 187 29.49 -0.10 -22.90
C ALA A 187 30.90 -0.72 -22.93
N LEU A 188 31.28 -1.58 -21.98
CA LEU A 188 32.58 -2.27 -21.99
C LEU A 188 32.78 -3.19 -23.19
N ALA A 189 31.69 -3.70 -23.75
CA ALA A 189 31.70 -4.58 -24.92
C ALA A 189 31.01 -3.96 -26.15
N ASN A 190 30.61 -2.68 -26.08
CA ASN A 190 29.78 -2.04 -27.10
C ASN A 190 28.51 -2.89 -27.43
N ALA A 191 27.90 -3.50 -26.42
CA ALA A 191 26.78 -4.42 -26.56
C ALA A 191 25.45 -3.67 -26.62
N GLY A 192 24.44 -4.29 -27.26
CA GLY A 192 23.08 -3.78 -27.31
C GLY A 192 22.36 -3.79 -25.94
N PRO A 193 21.28 -3.03 -25.79
CA PRO A 193 20.60 -2.83 -24.50
C PRO A 193 20.05 -4.12 -23.88
N ASP A 194 19.70 -5.11 -24.71
CA ASP A 194 19.08 -6.36 -24.27
C ASP A 194 20.09 -7.49 -24.02
N ALA A 195 21.41 -7.22 -24.19
CA ALA A 195 22.44 -8.25 -23.99
C ALA A 195 22.39 -8.79 -22.55
N PRO A 196 22.32 -10.11 -22.36
CA PRO A 196 22.33 -10.71 -21.04
C PRO A 196 23.66 -10.48 -20.33
N LEU A 197 23.61 -10.39 -19.01
CA LEU A 197 24.76 -10.20 -18.13
C LEU A 197 24.90 -11.39 -17.19
N SER A 198 26.14 -11.85 -16.99
CA SER A 198 26.49 -12.81 -15.95
C SER A 198 27.79 -12.37 -15.29
N PHE A 199 27.82 -12.44 -13.97
CA PHE A 199 28.96 -12.04 -13.14
C PHE A 199 29.58 -13.29 -12.50
N ASP A 200 30.89 -13.46 -12.68
CA ASP A 200 31.71 -14.45 -12.02
C ASP A 200 32.86 -13.75 -11.29
N VAL A 201 33.65 -14.53 -10.57
CA VAL A 201 34.80 -13.97 -9.82
C VAL A 201 35.74 -13.17 -10.75
N GLY A 202 35.69 -11.85 -10.61
CA GLY A 202 36.57 -10.92 -11.35
C GLY A 202 36.26 -10.74 -12.84
N THR A 203 35.13 -11.28 -13.33
CA THR A 203 34.79 -11.24 -14.76
C THR A 203 33.29 -10.96 -14.93
N VAL A 204 32.92 -10.13 -15.90
CA VAL A 204 31.55 -10.04 -16.40
C VAL A 204 31.50 -10.61 -17.83
N THR A 205 30.51 -11.46 -18.06
CA THR A 205 30.16 -11.97 -19.39
C THR A 205 28.99 -11.16 -19.92
N ILE A 206 29.13 -10.59 -21.11
CA ILE A 206 28.16 -9.74 -21.78
C ILE A 206 27.78 -10.38 -23.10
N GLY A 207 26.50 -10.61 -23.33
CA GLY A 207 25.99 -11.26 -24.52
C GLY A 207 25.57 -12.72 -24.29
N ASP A 208 24.96 -13.33 -25.31
CA ASP A 208 24.48 -14.69 -25.25
C ASP A 208 25.60 -15.73 -25.45
N SER A 209 25.27 -17.01 -25.28
CA SER A 209 26.23 -18.11 -25.41
C SER A 209 26.84 -18.26 -26.83
N ALA A 210 26.25 -17.65 -27.85
CA ALA A 210 26.75 -17.71 -29.22
C ALA A 210 27.89 -16.71 -29.49
N ALA A 211 27.92 -15.56 -28.79
CA ALA A 211 28.90 -14.52 -28.95
C ALA A 211 29.20 -13.80 -27.61
N PRO A 212 29.73 -14.48 -26.59
CA PRO A 212 29.99 -13.85 -25.31
C PRO A 212 31.23 -12.97 -25.33
N HIS A 213 31.12 -11.80 -24.72
CA HIS A 213 32.26 -10.93 -24.45
C HIS A 213 32.64 -11.06 -22.97
N PHE A 214 33.89 -11.46 -22.72
CA PHE A 214 34.43 -11.58 -21.36
C PHE A 214 35.24 -10.34 -21.02
N VAL A 215 34.86 -9.63 -19.97
CA VAL A 215 35.59 -8.45 -19.48
C VAL A 215 36.15 -8.72 -18.09
N ALA A 216 37.47 -8.66 -17.98
CA ALA A 216 38.12 -8.80 -16.69
C ALA A 216 38.00 -7.51 -15.87
N LEU A 217 37.15 -7.52 -14.87
CA LEU A 217 36.81 -6.39 -14.00
C LEU A 217 38.04 -5.86 -13.24
N GLN A 218 38.96 -6.75 -12.89
CA GLN A 218 40.24 -6.42 -12.22
C GLN A 218 41.19 -5.50 -13.04
N ARG A 219 40.93 -5.37 -14.34
CA ARG A 219 41.72 -4.48 -15.24
C ARG A 219 41.10 -3.08 -15.30
N LEU A 220 39.95 -2.87 -14.78
CA LEU A 220 39.29 -1.56 -14.74
C LEU A 220 39.88 -0.74 -13.56
N PRO A 221 39.98 0.59 -13.71
CA PRO A 221 40.43 1.43 -12.62
C PRO A 221 39.37 1.40 -11.49
N GLU A 222 39.84 1.22 -10.27
CA GLU A 222 39.00 1.29 -9.08
C GLU A 222 38.82 2.74 -8.66
N GLY A 223 37.59 3.13 -8.38
CA GLY A 223 37.22 4.43 -7.83
C GLY A 223 37.58 4.55 -6.35
N ALA A 224 37.56 5.77 -5.83
CA ALA A 224 37.84 6.04 -4.40
C ALA A 224 36.85 5.34 -3.45
N ASP A 225 35.72 4.90 -3.95
CA ASP A 225 34.66 4.19 -3.24
C ASP A 225 34.77 2.65 -3.31
N GLY A 226 35.85 2.12 -3.89
CA GLY A 226 36.14 0.69 -3.99
C GLY A 226 35.40 -0.02 -5.13
N TYR A 227 34.80 0.72 -6.05
CA TYR A 227 34.06 0.15 -7.19
C TYR A 227 34.82 0.41 -8.51
N VAL A 228 34.83 -0.58 -9.37
CA VAL A 228 35.32 -0.42 -10.76
C VAL A 228 34.24 0.14 -11.68
N LEU A 229 32.97 -0.05 -11.33
CA LEU A 229 31.81 0.58 -11.95
C LEU A 229 30.85 1.00 -10.84
N ALA A 230 30.35 2.23 -10.88
CA ALA A 230 29.38 2.74 -9.93
C ALA A 230 28.34 3.61 -10.62
N ALA A 231 27.16 3.67 -10.05
CA ALA A 231 26.09 4.59 -10.45
C ALA A 231 25.41 5.16 -9.19
N THR A 232 25.07 6.44 -9.25
CA THR A 232 24.30 7.13 -8.21
C THR A 232 23.22 7.92 -8.90
N GLU A 233 21.98 7.63 -8.57
CA GLU A 233 20.81 8.25 -9.20
C GLU A 233 19.83 8.72 -8.15
N THR A 234 19.14 9.81 -8.48
CA THR A 234 18.14 10.43 -7.62
C THR A 234 16.84 10.52 -8.40
N TYR A 235 15.73 10.20 -7.71
CA TYR A 235 14.38 10.43 -8.22
C TYR A 235 13.62 11.32 -7.26
N ASP A 236 12.97 12.35 -7.79
CA ASP A 236 12.04 13.23 -7.06
C ASP A 236 10.70 13.25 -7.83
N PRO A 237 9.56 12.92 -7.18
CA PRO A 237 8.27 12.88 -7.85
C PRO A 237 7.86 14.23 -8.45
N PRO A 238 7.27 14.25 -9.66
CA PRO A 238 6.83 15.48 -10.31
C PRO A 238 5.53 16.01 -9.68
N THR A 239 5.65 16.82 -8.63
CA THR A 239 4.50 17.43 -7.96
C THR A 239 4.54 18.95 -8.08
N LEU A 240 3.34 19.56 -8.07
CA LEU A 240 3.15 21.01 -8.05
C LEU A 240 2.31 21.40 -6.84
N PRO A 241 2.69 22.45 -6.08
CA PRO A 241 1.89 22.91 -4.96
C PRO A 241 0.50 23.38 -5.43
N LEU A 242 -0.47 23.28 -4.51
CA LEU A 242 -1.79 23.86 -4.73
C LEU A 242 -1.68 25.38 -4.73
N ASP A 243 -2.41 26.03 -5.63
CA ASP A 243 -2.56 27.48 -5.69
C ASP A 243 -3.53 27.99 -4.60
N GLU A 244 -3.80 29.28 -4.60
CA GLU A 244 -4.74 29.94 -3.66
C GLU A 244 -6.19 29.42 -3.77
N ASN A 245 -6.55 28.82 -4.92
CA ASN A 245 -7.86 28.22 -5.17
C ASN A 245 -7.88 26.71 -4.89
N GLY A 246 -6.78 26.14 -4.41
CA GLY A 246 -6.64 24.72 -4.14
C GLY A 246 -6.45 23.86 -5.39
N GLN A 247 -5.96 24.44 -6.49
CA GLN A 247 -5.71 23.74 -7.74
C GLN A 247 -4.21 23.43 -7.92
N GLY A 248 -3.89 22.23 -8.43
CA GLY A 248 -2.50 21.81 -8.64
C GLY A 248 -2.34 20.30 -8.76
N VAL A 249 -1.09 19.83 -8.68
CA VAL A 249 -0.71 18.40 -8.75
C VAL A 249 -0.02 18.02 -7.43
N PRO A 250 -0.78 17.90 -6.33
CA PRO A 250 -0.19 17.70 -5.00
C PRO A 250 0.45 16.32 -4.81
N TYR A 251 0.01 15.31 -5.55
CA TYR A 251 0.58 13.96 -5.55
C TYR A 251 0.75 13.47 -6.98
N ALA A 252 1.91 12.88 -7.27
CA ALA A 252 2.16 12.27 -8.58
C ALA A 252 1.51 10.90 -8.74
N GLN A 253 1.22 10.21 -7.63
CA GLN A 253 0.70 8.84 -7.62
C GLN A 253 -0.29 8.63 -6.47
N PHE A 254 -1.30 7.78 -6.69
CA PHE A 254 -2.22 7.32 -5.67
C PHE A 254 -2.32 5.78 -5.65
N GLY A 255 -2.41 5.23 -4.43
CA GLY A 255 -2.88 3.86 -4.20
C GLY A 255 -4.38 3.85 -3.92
N TYR A 256 -5.09 2.80 -4.33
CA TYR A 256 -6.55 2.68 -4.19
C TYR A 256 -6.92 1.41 -3.46
N ALA A 257 -7.99 1.47 -2.64
CA ALA A 257 -8.46 0.34 -1.87
C ALA A 257 -9.98 0.34 -1.69
N ALA A 258 -10.56 -0.86 -1.59
CA ALA A 258 -11.92 -1.06 -1.16
C ALA A 258 -12.00 -2.29 -0.26
N HIS A 259 -12.64 -2.15 0.90
CA HIS A 259 -12.82 -3.22 1.87
C HIS A 259 -14.30 -3.56 2.05
N LEU A 260 -14.56 -4.85 2.17
CA LEU A 260 -15.80 -5.43 2.63
C LEU A 260 -15.53 -6.06 3.99
N ALA A 261 -16.32 -5.70 5.00
CA ALA A 261 -16.25 -6.27 6.34
C ALA A 261 -17.57 -6.97 6.66
N VAL A 262 -17.50 -8.14 7.29
CA VAL A 262 -18.63 -8.85 7.87
C VAL A 262 -18.46 -8.88 9.38
N VAL A 263 -19.48 -8.45 10.12
CA VAL A 263 -19.47 -8.46 11.58
C VAL A 263 -20.66 -9.24 12.14
N GLU A 264 -20.49 -9.77 13.35
CA GLU A 264 -21.57 -10.25 14.19
C GLU A 264 -21.67 -9.35 15.43
N VAL A 265 -22.84 -8.84 15.73
CA VAL A 265 -23.12 -7.97 16.87
C VAL A 265 -24.00 -8.72 17.88
N ASP A 266 -23.52 -8.88 19.10
CA ASP A 266 -24.37 -9.30 20.23
C ASP A 266 -25.17 -8.08 20.72
N ILE A 267 -26.47 -8.11 20.46
CA ILE A 267 -27.38 -6.98 20.76
C ILE A 267 -27.43 -6.70 22.26
N ARG A 268 -27.34 -7.75 23.11
CA ARG A 268 -27.47 -7.63 24.56
C ARG A 268 -26.23 -7.11 25.24
N LEU A 269 -25.04 -7.46 24.69
CA LEU A 269 -23.75 -7.10 25.25
C LEU A 269 -23.11 -5.91 24.54
N GLY A 270 -23.53 -5.61 23.30
CA GLY A 270 -22.88 -4.62 22.45
C GLY A 270 -21.53 -5.09 21.90
N CYS A 271 -21.19 -6.37 22.04
CA CYS A 271 -19.94 -6.92 21.52
C CYS A 271 -20.01 -7.06 20.01
N VAL A 272 -18.98 -6.58 19.32
CA VAL A 272 -18.81 -6.68 17.87
C VAL A 272 -17.67 -7.66 17.59
N THR A 273 -17.98 -8.72 16.84
CA THR A 273 -16.99 -9.72 16.44
C THR A 273 -16.85 -9.70 14.93
N PRO A 274 -15.71 -9.24 14.39
CA PRO A 274 -15.42 -9.35 12.97
C PRO A 274 -15.40 -10.81 12.53
N GLN A 275 -16.06 -11.12 11.42
CA GLN A 275 -16.18 -12.48 10.90
C GLN A 275 -15.30 -12.73 9.70
N ARG A 276 -15.13 -11.72 8.84
CA ARG A 276 -14.37 -11.81 7.59
C ARG A 276 -14.07 -10.44 7.02
N PHE A 277 -12.96 -10.34 6.29
CA PHE A 277 -12.69 -9.26 5.36
C PHE A 277 -12.45 -9.79 3.94
N THR A 278 -12.93 -9.06 2.94
CA THR A 278 -12.46 -9.14 1.56
C THR A 278 -11.92 -7.77 1.19
N ALA A 279 -10.64 -7.68 0.85
CA ALA A 279 -9.93 -6.42 0.66
C ALA A 279 -9.32 -6.37 -0.75
N ALA A 280 -9.78 -5.44 -1.57
CA ALA A 280 -9.25 -5.19 -2.91
C ALA A 280 -8.33 -3.98 -2.88
N HIS A 281 -7.08 -4.18 -3.35
CA HIS A 281 -6.07 -3.13 -3.38
C HIS A 281 -5.45 -3.02 -4.76
N ASP A 282 -5.49 -1.81 -5.32
CA ASP A 282 -4.73 -1.50 -6.52
C ASP A 282 -3.33 -1.02 -6.14
N VAL A 283 -2.37 -1.85 -6.50
CA VAL A 283 -0.94 -1.68 -6.24
C VAL A 283 -0.13 -1.36 -7.50
N GLY A 284 -0.82 -1.04 -8.61
CA GLY A 284 -0.17 -0.95 -9.91
C GLY A 284 0.34 -2.32 -10.35
N GLN A 285 1.63 -2.43 -10.58
CA GLN A 285 2.30 -3.73 -10.76
C GLN A 285 2.76 -4.27 -9.40
N ALA A 286 2.32 -5.44 -9.00
CA ALA A 286 2.78 -6.08 -7.77
C ALA A 286 4.22 -6.62 -7.94
N ILE A 287 5.20 -5.92 -7.39
CA ILE A 287 6.61 -6.37 -7.43
C ILE A 287 6.80 -7.65 -6.61
N ASN A 288 6.12 -7.75 -5.47
CA ASN A 288 6.14 -8.94 -4.62
C ASN A 288 4.74 -9.19 -4.04
N PRO A 289 3.92 -10.06 -4.68
CA PRO A 289 2.54 -10.32 -4.26
C PRO A 289 2.41 -10.80 -2.81
N LEU A 290 3.33 -11.64 -2.33
CA LEU A 290 3.31 -12.14 -0.96
C LEU A 290 3.47 -11.01 0.07
N LEU A 291 4.37 -10.07 -0.18
CA LEU A 291 4.56 -8.91 0.69
C LEU A 291 3.36 -7.94 0.61
N VAL A 292 2.70 -7.84 -0.55
CA VAL A 292 1.43 -7.10 -0.69
C VAL A 292 0.36 -7.67 0.23
N GLU A 293 0.15 -8.99 0.21
CA GLU A 293 -0.82 -9.65 1.10
C GLU A 293 -0.50 -9.39 2.57
N GLY A 294 0.78 -9.52 2.97
CA GLY A 294 1.21 -9.24 4.33
C GLY A 294 0.92 -7.80 4.78
N GLN A 295 1.12 -6.82 3.89
CA GLN A 295 0.79 -5.42 4.18
C GLN A 295 -0.72 -5.20 4.32
N VAL A 296 -1.54 -5.83 3.49
CA VAL A 296 -3.00 -5.74 3.57
C VAL A 296 -3.50 -6.32 4.90
N GLN A 297 -3.01 -7.49 5.30
CA GLN A 297 -3.37 -8.12 6.57
C GLN A 297 -2.98 -7.24 7.77
N GLY A 298 -1.76 -6.71 7.76
CA GLY A 298 -1.27 -5.82 8.81
C GLY A 298 -2.04 -4.49 8.90
N GLY A 299 -2.41 -3.91 7.76
CA GLY A 299 -3.22 -2.69 7.71
C GLY A 299 -4.65 -2.91 8.22
N ILE A 300 -5.27 -4.05 7.90
CA ILE A 300 -6.58 -4.42 8.42
C ILE A 300 -6.53 -4.59 9.95
N ALA A 301 -5.49 -5.22 10.48
CA ALA A 301 -5.32 -5.34 11.92
C ALA A 301 -5.27 -3.97 12.62
N GLN A 302 -4.52 -3.00 12.06
CA GLN A 302 -4.49 -1.62 12.59
C GLN A 302 -5.87 -0.94 12.50
N GLY A 303 -6.54 -1.04 11.35
CA GLY A 303 -7.87 -0.45 11.17
C GLY A 303 -8.94 -1.06 12.06
N LEU A 304 -8.81 -2.36 12.37
CA LEU A 304 -9.67 -3.08 13.32
C LEU A 304 -9.48 -2.53 14.75
N GLY A 305 -8.23 -2.35 15.17
CA GLY A 305 -7.91 -1.74 16.47
C GLY A 305 -8.51 -0.35 16.60
N MET A 306 -8.30 0.51 15.60
CA MET A 306 -8.89 1.86 15.55
C MET A 306 -10.43 1.83 15.64
N ALA A 307 -11.07 0.88 14.98
CA ALA A 307 -12.53 0.80 14.94
C ALA A 307 -13.14 0.32 16.23
N LEU A 308 -12.54 -0.65 16.92
CA LEU A 308 -13.22 -1.43 17.95
C LEU A 308 -12.62 -1.37 19.36
N MET A 309 -11.31 -1.05 19.52
CA MET A 309 -10.66 -1.24 20.82
C MET A 309 -9.62 -0.21 21.23
N GLU A 310 -8.89 0.41 20.31
CA GLU A 310 -7.80 1.31 20.65
C GLU A 310 -8.33 2.68 21.13
N GLU A 311 -8.11 2.99 22.40
CA GLU A 311 -8.55 4.25 23.01
C GLU A 311 -7.45 4.83 23.92
N TYR A 312 -6.97 6.02 23.58
CA TYR A 312 -6.06 6.77 24.45
C TYR A 312 -6.84 7.67 25.41
N LEU A 313 -6.74 7.36 26.70
CA LEU A 313 -7.33 8.14 27.79
C LEU A 313 -6.21 8.79 28.60
N PRO A 314 -6.03 10.14 28.54
CA PRO A 314 -4.98 10.84 29.28
C PRO A 314 -5.02 10.52 30.78
N GLY A 315 -3.87 10.17 31.36
CA GLY A 315 -3.71 9.80 32.76
C GLY A 315 -4.25 8.41 33.13
N LYS A 316 -4.67 7.60 32.15
CA LYS A 316 -5.10 6.20 32.32
C LYS A 316 -4.37 5.24 31.40
N THR A 317 -4.22 5.61 30.13
CA THR A 317 -3.56 4.78 29.12
C THR A 317 -2.06 5.04 29.17
N GLU A 318 -1.33 4.31 30.02
CA GLU A 318 0.11 4.51 30.26
C GLU A 318 0.98 3.41 29.64
N ASN A 319 0.38 2.26 29.28
CA ASN A 319 1.08 1.10 28.74
C ASN A 319 0.13 0.21 27.91
N LEU A 320 0.66 -0.90 27.33
CA LEU A 320 -0.12 -1.81 26.49
C LEU A 320 -1.11 -2.72 27.24
N HIS A 321 -1.16 -2.67 28.58
CA HIS A 321 -2.24 -3.30 29.33
C HIS A 321 -3.53 -2.44 29.30
N ASP A 322 -3.34 -1.13 29.18
CA ASP A 322 -4.44 -0.16 29.16
C ASP A 322 -4.79 0.26 27.74
N TYR A 323 -3.82 0.27 26.82
CA TYR A 323 -4.01 0.50 25.39
C TYR A 323 -4.10 -0.82 24.66
N LEU A 324 -5.33 -1.25 24.37
CA LEU A 324 -5.59 -2.54 23.74
C LEU A 324 -5.33 -2.49 22.24
N VAL A 325 -4.40 -3.29 21.76
CA VAL A 325 -4.18 -3.53 20.32
C VAL A 325 -4.73 -4.91 19.94
N PRO A 326 -5.19 -5.12 18.68
CA PRO A 326 -5.64 -6.41 18.24
C PRO A 326 -4.58 -7.49 18.38
N THR A 327 -4.97 -8.64 18.87
CA THR A 327 -4.17 -9.86 18.88
C THR A 327 -4.52 -10.73 17.68
N ILE A 328 -3.76 -11.82 17.47
CA ILE A 328 -4.06 -12.78 16.39
C ILE A 328 -5.46 -13.40 16.52
N GLY A 329 -6.01 -13.47 17.74
CA GLY A 329 -7.36 -13.97 17.97
C GLY A 329 -8.49 -13.00 17.60
N ASP A 330 -8.17 -11.72 17.42
CA ASP A 330 -9.15 -10.67 17.09
C ASP A 330 -9.28 -10.45 15.58
N VAL A 331 -8.26 -10.86 14.81
CA VAL A 331 -8.22 -10.68 13.37
C VAL A 331 -8.92 -11.84 12.67
N PRO A 332 -10.00 -11.59 11.91
CA PRO A 332 -10.71 -12.65 11.21
C PRO A 332 -9.97 -13.07 9.94
N PRO A 333 -10.43 -14.13 9.23
CA PRO A 333 -9.93 -14.47 7.90
C PRO A 333 -10.03 -13.28 6.94
N ILE A 334 -8.94 -13.03 6.20
CA ILE A 334 -8.80 -11.95 5.22
C ILE A 334 -8.56 -12.54 3.85
N GLU A 335 -9.41 -12.19 2.90
CA GLU A 335 -9.22 -12.47 1.47
C GLU A 335 -8.68 -11.21 0.80
N THR A 336 -7.45 -11.29 0.27
CA THR A 336 -6.80 -10.18 -0.46
C THR A 336 -7.00 -10.35 -1.96
N LEU A 337 -7.52 -9.31 -2.61
CA LEU A 337 -7.69 -9.21 -4.06
C LEU A 337 -6.70 -8.15 -4.58
N ILE A 338 -5.64 -8.60 -5.23
CA ILE A 338 -4.64 -7.71 -5.82
C ILE A 338 -5.18 -7.23 -7.17
N ILE A 339 -5.30 -5.92 -7.30
CA ILE A 339 -5.68 -5.22 -8.54
C ILE A 339 -4.43 -4.56 -9.10
N GLU A 340 -4.19 -4.74 -10.38
CA GLU A 340 -3.02 -4.22 -11.07
C GLU A 340 -3.45 -3.24 -12.18
N ARG A 341 -3.44 -1.94 -11.83
CA ARG A 341 -3.62 -0.83 -12.77
C ARG A 341 -2.30 -0.06 -12.83
N ALA A 342 -1.44 -0.43 -13.76
CA ALA A 342 -0.10 0.14 -13.88
C ALA A 342 -0.12 1.67 -13.84
N ASP A 343 0.77 2.24 -13.03
CA ASP A 343 0.92 3.68 -12.86
C ASP A 343 2.05 4.20 -13.76
N ALA A 344 1.84 5.37 -14.37
CA ALA A 344 2.84 5.95 -15.30
C ALA A 344 4.14 6.35 -14.59
N GLU A 345 4.04 6.81 -13.34
CA GLU A 345 5.17 7.33 -12.56
C GLU A 345 5.85 6.24 -11.71
N GLY A 346 5.21 5.10 -11.52
CA GLY A 346 5.74 4.04 -10.68
C GLY A 346 6.85 3.21 -11.33
N PRO A 347 7.82 2.69 -10.56
CA PRO A 347 8.83 1.77 -11.10
C PRO A 347 8.12 0.51 -11.62
N TYR A 348 8.25 0.23 -12.92
CA TYR A 348 7.52 -0.84 -13.60
C TYR A 348 5.99 -0.79 -13.42
N GLY A 349 5.44 0.39 -13.16
CA GLY A 349 4.02 0.57 -12.92
C GLY A 349 3.57 0.33 -11.48
N ALA A 350 4.48 0.06 -10.54
CA ALA A 350 4.16 -0.20 -9.14
C ALA A 350 3.72 1.06 -8.39
N LYS A 351 2.85 0.90 -7.41
CA LYS A 351 2.37 1.95 -6.50
C LYS A 351 2.86 1.73 -5.08
N GLY A 352 2.88 2.82 -4.29
CA GLY A 352 3.06 2.74 -2.85
C GLY A 352 1.85 2.05 -2.19
N LEU A 353 2.08 1.24 -1.16
CA LEU A 353 1.04 0.42 -0.52
C LEU A 353 0.90 0.65 0.99
N GLY A 354 1.95 1.13 1.66
CA GLY A 354 2.09 1.05 3.12
C GLY A 354 0.92 1.58 3.97
N GLU A 355 0.21 2.61 3.53
CA GLU A 355 -0.77 3.29 4.39
C GLU A 355 -2.22 3.17 3.91
N HIS A 356 -2.48 3.04 2.61
CA HIS A 356 -3.87 2.91 2.16
C HIS A 356 -4.52 1.56 2.53
N VAL A 357 -3.74 0.61 2.99
CA VAL A 357 -4.21 -0.70 3.47
C VAL A 357 -5.11 -0.63 4.70
N LEU A 358 -5.00 0.42 5.52
CA LEU A 358 -5.83 0.55 6.71
C LEU A 358 -7.05 1.48 6.53
N ILE A 359 -7.01 2.36 5.52
CA ILE A 359 -7.98 3.45 5.36
C ILE A 359 -9.45 2.98 5.33
N PRO A 360 -9.83 1.98 4.49
CA PRO A 360 -11.23 1.55 4.41
C PRO A 360 -11.67 0.64 5.56
N THR A 361 -10.76 0.14 6.41
CA THR A 361 -11.08 -0.91 7.39
C THR A 361 -12.08 -0.44 8.44
N ALA A 362 -11.75 0.65 9.14
CA ALA A 362 -12.63 1.15 10.20
C ALA A 362 -14.02 1.57 9.68
N PRO A 363 -14.15 2.33 8.59
CA PRO A 363 -15.47 2.67 8.07
C PRO A 363 -16.23 1.46 7.53
N ALA A 364 -15.60 0.44 6.95
CA ALA A 364 -16.27 -0.79 6.56
C ALA A 364 -16.87 -1.52 7.75
N LEU A 365 -16.15 -1.59 8.88
CA LEU A 365 -16.66 -2.16 10.14
C LEU A 365 -17.84 -1.37 10.68
N LEU A 366 -17.77 -0.04 10.71
CA LEU A 366 -18.87 0.81 11.20
C LEU A 366 -20.12 0.71 10.31
N ASN A 367 -19.94 0.61 9.00
CA ASN A 367 -21.03 0.37 8.06
C ASN A 367 -21.64 -1.03 8.24
N ALA A 368 -20.82 -2.04 8.54
CA ALA A 368 -21.29 -3.39 8.85
C ALA A 368 -22.09 -3.44 10.17
N ILE A 369 -21.67 -2.71 11.21
CA ILE A 369 -22.42 -2.59 12.47
C ILE A 369 -23.78 -1.95 12.21
N LYS A 370 -23.84 -0.89 11.41
CA LYS A 370 -25.09 -0.23 11.02
C LYS A 370 -25.99 -1.16 10.22
N ASP A 371 -25.46 -1.93 9.28
CA ASP A 371 -26.24 -2.92 8.50
C ASP A 371 -26.81 -4.02 9.40
N ALA A 372 -26.03 -4.50 10.39
CA ALA A 372 -26.45 -5.49 11.36
C ALA A 372 -27.59 -5.02 12.29
N THR A 373 -27.55 -3.75 12.70
CA THR A 373 -28.34 -3.24 13.83
C THR A 373 -29.31 -2.12 13.46
N GLY A 374 -29.14 -1.49 12.31
CA GLY A 374 -29.84 -0.25 11.95
C GLY A 374 -29.28 1.01 12.66
N VAL A 375 -28.32 0.85 13.59
CA VAL A 375 -27.81 1.95 14.43
C VAL A 375 -26.46 2.45 13.92
N ARG A 376 -26.38 3.77 13.67
CA ARG A 376 -25.12 4.44 13.27
C ARG A 376 -24.34 4.90 14.50
N LEU A 377 -23.05 4.56 14.53
CA LEU A 377 -22.10 5.08 15.51
C LEU A 377 -21.35 6.27 14.93
N TYR A 378 -21.20 7.34 15.70
CA TYR A 378 -20.53 8.58 15.29
C TYR A 378 -19.19 8.82 16.00
N SER A 379 -18.71 7.83 16.73
CA SER A 379 -17.41 7.89 17.40
C SER A 379 -16.72 6.53 17.42
N VAL A 380 -15.39 6.56 17.41
CA VAL A 380 -14.54 5.38 17.53
C VAL A 380 -13.67 5.48 18.79
N PRO A 381 -13.23 4.36 19.35
CA PRO A 381 -13.59 2.99 19.01
C PRO A 381 -15.06 2.65 19.36
N ALA A 382 -15.66 1.72 18.59
CA ALA A 382 -16.98 1.16 18.84
C ALA A 382 -16.88 0.09 19.95
N THR A 383 -16.54 0.53 21.15
CA THR A 383 -16.44 -0.36 22.32
C THR A 383 -17.77 -0.99 22.66
N PRO A 384 -17.81 -2.18 23.32
CA PRO A 384 -19.06 -2.83 23.70
C PRO A 384 -20.03 -1.91 24.46
N SER A 385 -19.52 -1.06 25.35
CA SER A 385 -20.32 -0.09 26.10
C SER A 385 -20.95 0.98 25.22
N ARG A 386 -20.21 1.52 24.23
CA ARG A 386 -20.73 2.52 23.28
C ARG A 386 -21.76 1.91 22.33
N VAL A 387 -21.49 0.72 21.82
CA VAL A 387 -22.45 -0.01 20.98
C VAL A 387 -23.72 -0.32 21.75
N ARG A 388 -23.60 -0.84 22.98
CA ARG A 388 -24.77 -1.16 23.81
C ARG A 388 -25.59 0.07 24.17
N MET A 389 -24.94 1.19 24.45
CA MET A 389 -25.64 2.45 24.73
C MET A 389 -26.43 2.92 23.52
N ALA A 390 -25.82 2.94 22.34
CA ALA A 390 -26.49 3.33 21.10
C ALA A 390 -27.66 2.39 20.74
N LEU A 391 -27.51 1.08 20.98
CA LEU A 391 -28.60 0.11 20.82
C LEU A 391 -29.75 0.38 21.75
N LYS A 392 -29.51 0.70 23.03
CA LYS A 392 -30.56 1.08 23.99
C LYS A 392 -31.33 2.34 23.58
N GLU A 393 -30.59 3.37 23.13
CA GLU A 393 -31.17 4.61 22.63
C GLU A 393 -32.09 4.37 21.41
N ALA A 394 -31.78 3.35 20.61
CA ALA A 394 -32.59 2.91 19.47
C ALA A 394 -33.72 1.93 19.82
N GLY A 395 -33.93 1.60 21.10
CA GLY A 395 -35.01 0.77 21.58
C GLY A 395 -34.72 -0.73 21.64
N TYR A 396 -33.48 -1.15 21.61
CA TYR A 396 -33.10 -2.53 21.88
C TYR A 396 -33.01 -2.79 23.41
N ASP A 397 -33.72 -3.74 23.89
CA ASP A 397 -33.75 -4.16 25.33
C ASP A 397 -32.52 -5.01 25.73
#